data_1d117756a8bb1d1e78a3e54a3930f33c
#
_entry.id   1d117756a8bb1d1e78a3e54a3930f33c
#
_cell.length_a   1.000
_cell.length_b   1.000
_cell.length_c   1.000
_cell.angle_alpha   90.00
_cell.angle_beta   90.00
_cell.angle_gamma   90.00
#
_symmetry.space_group_name_H-M   'P 1'
#
loop_
_entity.id
_entity.type
_entity.pdbx_description
1 polymer ?
#
loop_
_entity_poly.entity_id
_entity_poly.type
_entity_poly.pdbx_seq_one_letter_code
_entity_poly.pdbx_strand_id
1 'polypeptide(L)'
;MSALEPKFREEQVDIVRSFIRHHVSASGRRGVVLGLSGGVDSAVVAKLCVDAIGPARVLALNLPEGDGGADLEDARSWAKTLGIEFRVIDIAPIVAEFEEELEAARADRVSRGNLRPRVRMTLLYYVANRDGRLVMGTGNKSELAVGYFTKWADGGADFLPIGDLYKTQVRAMATHLGVPERIVRKTPSAGLWAGQTDEAELGISYEELDCILLGIELQMDSRTIAEKAGVLLESVERIEAMVSASVHKRKMPLIPKLGVRTFGLDWRE
;
A
#
# COMPACT_ATOMS: atom_id res chain seq x y z
N MET A 1 -21.41 -13.83 10.96
CA MET A 1 -20.87 -12.58 10.38
C MET A 1 -20.76 -11.57 11.49
N SER A 2 -19.59 -10.94 11.63
CA SER A 2 -19.39 -9.88 12.63
C SER A 2 -20.31 -8.69 12.35
N ALA A 3 -20.82 -8.04 13.41
CA ALA A 3 -21.62 -6.83 13.26
C ALA A 3 -20.78 -5.61 12.79
N LEU A 4 -19.45 -5.76 12.76
CA LEU A 4 -18.46 -4.74 12.40
C LEU A 4 -17.68 -5.07 11.10
N GLU A 5 -18.29 -5.74 10.15
CA GLU A 5 -17.63 -6.06 8.88
C GLU A 5 -17.65 -4.86 7.92
N PRO A 6 -16.48 -4.34 7.46
CA PRO A 6 -16.45 -3.31 6.43
C PRO A 6 -17.02 -3.83 5.12
N LYS A 7 -18.01 -3.14 4.58
CA LYS A 7 -18.67 -3.56 3.34
C LYS A 7 -18.13 -2.80 2.14
N PHE A 8 -17.74 -3.53 1.10
CA PHE A 8 -17.46 -2.94 -0.21
C PHE A 8 -18.77 -2.45 -0.85
N ARG A 9 -18.69 -1.29 -1.51
CA ARG A 9 -19.78 -0.71 -2.29
C ARG A 9 -19.26 -0.36 -3.68
N GLU A 10 -20.01 -0.65 -4.71
CA GLU A 10 -19.60 -0.42 -6.10
C GLU A 10 -19.32 1.06 -6.41
N GLU A 11 -20.04 1.99 -5.75
CA GLU A 11 -19.79 3.43 -5.91
C GLU A 11 -18.37 3.84 -5.51
N GLN A 12 -17.70 3.10 -4.63
CA GLN A 12 -16.31 3.37 -4.23
C GLN A 12 -15.35 3.28 -5.41
N VAL A 13 -15.66 2.44 -6.41
CA VAL A 13 -14.87 2.34 -7.65
C VAL A 13 -14.90 3.65 -8.42
N ASP A 14 -16.08 4.23 -8.60
CA ASP A 14 -16.25 5.47 -9.36
C ASP A 14 -15.67 6.67 -8.62
N ILE A 15 -15.77 6.69 -7.30
CA ILE A 15 -15.13 7.72 -6.45
C ILE A 15 -13.62 7.69 -6.66
N VAL A 16 -12.99 6.50 -6.57
CA VAL A 16 -11.54 6.37 -6.73
C VAL A 16 -11.10 6.69 -8.16
N ARG A 17 -11.83 6.24 -9.18
CA ARG A 17 -11.57 6.60 -10.59
C ARG A 17 -11.63 8.11 -10.81
N SER A 18 -12.62 8.77 -10.23
CA SER A 18 -12.79 10.22 -10.33
C SER A 18 -11.66 10.96 -9.63
N PHE A 19 -11.25 10.51 -8.46
CA PHE A 19 -10.09 11.01 -7.72
C PHE A 19 -8.81 10.93 -8.57
N ILE A 20 -8.49 9.76 -9.12
CA ILE A 20 -7.30 9.56 -9.95
C ILE A 20 -7.34 10.49 -11.16
N ARG A 21 -8.46 10.53 -11.88
CA ARG A 21 -8.63 11.37 -13.09
C ARG A 21 -8.44 12.83 -12.78
N HIS A 22 -9.06 13.33 -11.71
CA HIS A 22 -8.98 14.73 -11.29
C HIS A 22 -7.53 15.13 -10.99
N HIS A 23 -6.86 14.40 -10.10
CA HIS A 23 -5.51 14.76 -9.65
C HIS A 23 -4.44 14.60 -10.73
N VAL A 24 -4.52 13.56 -11.56
CA VAL A 24 -3.60 13.41 -12.69
C VAL A 24 -3.80 14.52 -13.72
N SER A 25 -5.04 14.94 -13.96
CA SER A 25 -5.31 16.06 -14.87
C SER A 25 -4.84 17.40 -14.28
N ALA A 26 -5.12 17.66 -13.02
CA ALA A 26 -4.72 18.89 -12.33
C ALA A 26 -3.21 19.06 -12.23
N SER A 27 -2.45 17.95 -12.12
CA SER A 27 -0.99 17.98 -12.00
C SER A 27 -0.26 18.36 -13.30
N GLY A 28 -0.91 18.31 -14.44
CA GLY A 28 -0.29 18.48 -15.77
C GLY A 28 0.69 17.36 -16.15
N ARG A 29 0.75 16.26 -15.39
CA ARG A 29 1.66 15.14 -15.66
C ARG A 29 1.16 14.23 -16.77
N ARG A 30 2.08 13.53 -17.43
CA ARG A 30 1.79 12.64 -18.58
C ARG A 30 0.96 11.42 -18.19
N GLY A 31 1.01 11.00 -16.93
CA GLY A 31 0.34 9.80 -16.41
C GLY A 31 0.91 9.39 -15.07
N VAL A 32 0.83 8.10 -14.79
CA VAL A 32 1.24 7.52 -13.52
C VAL A 32 2.25 6.40 -13.68
N VAL A 33 3.02 6.14 -12.65
CA VAL A 33 3.83 4.93 -12.47
C VAL A 33 3.49 4.30 -11.13
N LEU A 34 3.45 2.96 -11.09
CA LEU A 34 3.21 2.19 -9.86
C LEU A 34 4.07 0.94 -9.81
N GLY A 35 4.31 0.46 -8.60
CA GLY A 35 4.87 -0.87 -8.37
C GLY A 35 3.79 -1.93 -8.55
N LEU A 36 3.94 -2.83 -9.52
CA LEU A 36 3.04 -3.97 -9.74
C LEU A 36 3.73 -5.24 -9.25
N SER A 37 3.46 -5.60 -7.99
CA SER A 37 4.15 -6.68 -7.29
C SER A 37 3.63 -8.09 -7.61
N GLY A 38 2.43 -8.20 -8.19
CA GLY A 38 1.70 -9.47 -8.31
C GLY A 38 0.76 -9.75 -7.13
N GLY A 39 0.67 -8.83 -6.16
CA GLY A 39 -0.31 -8.85 -5.07
C GLY A 39 -1.60 -8.09 -5.42
N VAL A 40 -2.66 -8.34 -4.64
CA VAL A 40 -4.01 -7.84 -4.89
C VAL A 40 -4.10 -6.31 -4.89
N ASP A 41 -3.43 -5.63 -3.95
CA ASP A 41 -3.48 -4.17 -3.80
C ASP A 41 -2.93 -3.48 -5.05
N SER A 42 -1.75 -3.88 -5.49
CA SER A 42 -1.12 -3.33 -6.70
C SER A 42 -1.93 -3.65 -7.97
N ALA A 43 -2.56 -4.81 -8.02
CA ALA A 43 -3.42 -5.19 -9.14
C ALA A 43 -4.69 -4.32 -9.22
N VAL A 44 -5.33 -4.03 -8.08
CA VAL A 44 -6.49 -3.13 -7.98
C VAL A 44 -6.12 -1.71 -8.38
N VAL A 45 -5.02 -1.16 -7.84
CA VAL A 45 -4.56 0.20 -8.18
C VAL A 45 -4.25 0.31 -9.67
N ALA A 46 -3.57 -0.68 -10.27
CA ALA A 46 -3.30 -0.69 -11.71
C ALA A 46 -4.59 -0.63 -12.54
N LYS A 47 -5.59 -1.46 -12.19
CA LYS A 47 -6.89 -1.48 -12.89
C LYS A 47 -7.63 -0.15 -12.75
N LEU A 48 -7.69 0.41 -11.54
CA LEU A 48 -8.34 1.70 -11.27
C LEU A 48 -7.67 2.83 -12.06
N CYS A 49 -6.34 2.84 -12.16
CA CYS A 49 -5.59 3.81 -12.97
C CYS A 49 -5.92 3.67 -14.46
N VAL A 50 -5.94 2.43 -14.98
CA VAL A 50 -6.29 2.19 -16.40
C VAL A 50 -7.71 2.67 -16.71
N ASP A 51 -8.66 2.36 -15.83
CA ASP A 51 -10.06 2.77 -15.99
C ASP A 51 -10.24 4.31 -15.90
N ALA A 52 -9.42 4.96 -15.08
CA ALA A 52 -9.52 6.41 -14.87
C ALA A 52 -8.88 7.21 -16.02
N ILE A 53 -7.70 6.81 -16.51
CA ILE A 53 -6.89 7.64 -17.42
C ILE A 53 -6.43 6.92 -18.70
N GLY A 54 -6.82 5.68 -18.89
CA GLY A 54 -6.46 4.85 -20.05
C GLY A 54 -5.08 4.19 -19.94
N PRO A 55 -4.88 3.04 -20.60
CA PRO A 55 -3.68 2.21 -20.45
C PRO A 55 -2.39 2.89 -20.91
N ALA A 56 -2.42 3.73 -21.94
CA ALA A 56 -1.24 4.44 -22.46
C ALA A 56 -0.61 5.42 -21.44
N ARG A 57 -1.36 5.82 -20.42
CA ARG A 57 -0.91 6.73 -19.36
C ARG A 57 -0.46 6.03 -18.08
N VAL A 58 -0.48 4.70 -18.04
CA VAL A 58 -0.10 3.89 -16.88
C VAL A 58 1.16 3.11 -17.20
N LEU A 59 2.18 3.26 -16.36
CA LEU A 59 3.43 2.48 -16.39
C LEU A 59 3.51 1.64 -15.13
N ALA A 60 3.69 0.34 -15.28
CA ALA A 60 3.92 -0.57 -14.16
C ALA A 60 5.40 -0.98 -14.11
N LEU A 61 6.00 -0.88 -12.93
CA LEU A 61 7.31 -1.45 -12.63
C LEU A 61 7.14 -2.67 -11.74
N ASN A 62 7.74 -3.79 -12.13
CA ASN A 62 7.97 -4.89 -11.19
C ASN A 62 9.44 -4.84 -10.76
N LEU A 63 9.68 -4.84 -9.46
CA LEU A 63 10.97 -4.58 -8.82
C LEU A 63 11.35 -5.77 -7.93
N PRO A 64 11.59 -6.96 -8.52
CA PRO A 64 11.93 -8.16 -7.78
C PRO A 64 13.36 -8.09 -7.24
N GLU A 65 13.65 -8.85 -6.21
CA GLU A 65 15.01 -9.20 -5.80
C GLU A 65 15.31 -10.60 -6.34
N GLY A 66 16.03 -10.66 -7.47
CA GLY A 66 16.27 -11.88 -8.22
C GLY A 66 15.21 -12.18 -9.29
N ASP A 67 14.87 -13.44 -9.48
CA ASP A 67 14.01 -13.91 -10.57
C ASP A 67 12.53 -13.53 -10.48
N GLY A 68 12.07 -13.12 -9.30
CA GLY A 68 10.69 -12.67 -9.03
C GLY A 68 9.62 -13.78 -9.03
N GLY A 69 9.95 -14.99 -9.47
CA GLY A 69 9.09 -16.18 -9.38
C GLY A 69 7.65 -15.98 -9.87
N ALA A 70 6.71 -16.63 -9.16
CA ALA A 70 5.28 -16.58 -9.50
C ALA A 70 4.67 -15.17 -9.40
N ASP A 71 5.20 -14.31 -8.54
CA ASP A 71 4.72 -12.93 -8.36
C ASP A 71 5.00 -12.08 -9.61
N LEU A 72 6.17 -12.23 -10.20
CA LEU A 72 6.53 -11.58 -11.48
C LEU A 72 5.62 -12.06 -12.63
N GLU A 73 5.34 -13.37 -12.69
CA GLU A 73 4.47 -13.93 -13.74
C GLU A 73 3.03 -13.41 -13.59
N ASP A 74 2.51 -13.32 -12.36
CA ASP A 74 1.19 -12.75 -12.09
C ASP A 74 1.14 -11.27 -12.49
N ALA A 75 2.15 -10.48 -12.11
CA ALA A 75 2.25 -9.07 -12.47
C ALA A 75 2.32 -8.88 -14.00
N ARG A 76 3.14 -9.66 -14.69
CA ARG A 76 3.30 -9.64 -16.16
C ARG A 76 1.99 -9.97 -16.85
N SER A 77 1.34 -11.05 -16.42
CA SER A 77 0.07 -11.49 -16.99
C SER A 77 -1.02 -10.42 -16.81
N TRP A 78 -1.08 -9.80 -15.62
CA TRP A 78 -2.05 -8.75 -15.34
C TRP A 78 -1.77 -7.48 -16.13
N ALA A 79 -0.53 -7.04 -16.21
CA ALA A 79 -0.13 -5.90 -17.04
C ALA A 79 -0.50 -6.10 -18.53
N LYS A 80 -0.28 -7.32 -19.05
CA LYS A 80 -0.68 -7.70 -20.42
C LYS A 80 -2.21 -7.62 -20.60
N THR A 81 -2.98 -8.12 -19.64
CA THR A 81 -4.45 -8.05 -19.66
C THR A 81 -4.95 -6.60 -19.65
N LEU A 82 -4.29 -5.73 -18.89
CA LEU A 82 -4.62 -4.30 -18.81
C LEU A 82 -4.12 -3.50 -20.02
N GLY A 83 -3.25 -4.05 -20.86
CA GLY A 83 -2.65 -3.36 -22.02
C GLY A 83 -1.70 -2.22 -21.64
N ILE A 84 -1.07 -2.28 -20.46
CA ILE A 84 -0.18 -1.25 -19.94
C ILE A 84 1.29 -1.56 -20.21
N GLU A 85 2.11 -0.51 -20.28
CA GLU A 85 3.56 -0.67 -20.32
C GLU A 85 4.06 -1.30 -19.02
N PHE A 86 4.91 -2.34 -19.15
CA PHE A 86 5.43 -3.10 -18.02
C PHE A 86 6.95 -3.25 -18.16
N ARG A 87 7.66 -2.84 -17.08
CA ARG A 87 9.12 -2.96 -17.03
C ARG A 87 9.52 -3.75 -15.78
N VAL A 88 10.54 -4.57 -15.90
CA VAL A 88 11.14 -5.33 -14.81
C VAL A 88 12.53 -4.78 -14.52
N ILE A 89 12.82 -4.50 -13.27
CA ILE A 89 14.15 -4.05 -12.81
C ILE A 89 14.50 -4.88 -11.59
N ASP A 90 15.49 -5.76 -11.73
CA ASP A 90 16.02 -6.52 -10.60
C ASP A 90 16.74 -5.58 -9.62
N ILE A 91 16.30 -5.57 -8.36
CA ILE A 91 16.92 -4.75 -7.32
C ILE A 91 18.04 -5.46 -6.57
N ALA A 92 18.27 -6.76 -6.80
CA ALA A 92 19.27 -7.53 -6.08
C ALA A 92 20.67 -6.90 -6.13
N PRO A 93 21.20 -6.44 -7.30
CA PRO A 93 22.51 -5.82 -7.35
C PRO A 93 22.58 -4.51 -6.51
N ILE A 94 21.49 -3.72 -6.52
CA ILE A 94 21.42 -2.45 -5.80
C ILE A 94 21.37 -2.72 -4.29
N VAL A 95 20.57 -3.69 -3.86
CA VAL A 95 20.47 -4.07 -2.44
C VAL A 95 21.79 -4.64 -1.95
N ALA A 96 22.47 -5.47 -2.74
CA ALA A 96 23.77 -6.05 -2.38
C ALA A 96 24.83 -4.98 -2.15
N GLU A 97 24.90 -3.96 -3.01
CA GLU A 97 25.84 -2.83 -2.84
C GLU A 97 25.57 -2.05 -1.54
N PHE A 98 24.29 -1.76 -1.24
CA PHE A 98 23.93 -1.13 0.03
C PHE A 98 24.27 -2.03 1.24
N GLU A 99 24.03 -3.34 1.14
CA GLU A 99 24.32 -4.26 2.24
C GLU A 99 25.82 -4.39 2.49
N GLU A 100 26.66 -4.29 1.45
CA GLU A 100 28.12 -4.28 1.56
C GLU A 100 28.61 -2.99 2.22
N GLU A 101 28.25 -1.83 1.68
CA GLU A 101 28.67 -0.53 2.18
C GLU A 101 28.22 -0.24 3.62
N LEU A 102 27.05 -0.74 4.00
CA LEU A 102 26.48 -0.53 5.35
C LEU A 102 26.86 -1.63 6.34
N GLU A 103 27.72 -2.58 5.97
CA GLU A 103 28.03 -3.77 6.79
C GLU A 103 26.74 -4.45 7.33
N ALA A 104 25.72 -4.57 6.50
CA ALA A 104 24.37 -4.92 6.91
C ALA A 104 24.25 -6.35 7.52
N ALA A 105 25.28 -7.19 7.37
CA ALA A 105 25.35 -8.48 8.05
C ALA A 105 25.28 -8.36 9.59
N ARG A 106 25.62 -7.19 10.15
CA ARG A 106 25.52 -6.85 11.57
C ARG A 106 24.17 -6.25 11.97
N ALA A 107 23.33 -5.88 11.01
CA ALA A 107 22.04 -5.26 11.27
C ALA A 107 20.96 -6.32 11.57
N ASP A 108 19.92 -5.91 12.30
CA ASP A 108 18.76 -6.75 12.54
C ASP A 108 17.94 -6.96 11.25
N ARG A 109 17.09 -8.00 11.26
CA ARG A 109 16.29 -8.41 10.11
C ARG A 109 15.35 -7.30 9.62
N VAL A 110 14.79 -6.48 10.50
CA VAL A 110 13.85 -5.41 10.15
C VAL A 110 14.57 -4.28 9.44
N SER A 111 15.74 -3.86 9.93
CA SER A 111 16.56 -2.83 9.29
C SER A 111 16.97 -3.24 7.87
N ARG A 112 17.42 -4.49 7.71
CA ARG A 112 17.76 -5.05 6.39
C ARG A 112 16.54 -5.18 5.48
N GLY A 113 15.40 -5.65 6.01
CA GLY A 113 14.15 -5.75 5.28
C GLY A 113 13.67 -4.41 4.75
N ASN A 114 13.74 -3.37 5.56
CA ASN A 114 13.32 -1.99 5.21
C ASN A 114 14.18 -1.32 4.13
N LEU A 115 15.34 -1.86 3.78
CA LEU A 115 16.15 -1.34 2.67
C LEU A 115 15.45 -1.56 1.33
N ARG A 116 14.90 -2.75 1.11
CA ARG A 116 14.25 -3.18 -0.14
C ARG A 116 13.12 -2.25 -0.61
N PRO A 117 12.12 -1.94 0.21
CA PRO A 117 11.05 -1.02 -0.19
C PRO A 117 11.58 0.42 -0.42
N ARG A 118 12.67 0.85 0.25
CA ARG A 118 13.29 2.15 -0.04
C ARG A 118 13.98 2.18 -1.39
N VAL A 119 14.69 1.13 -1.76
CA VAL A 119 15.25 0.98 -3.12
C VAL A 119 14.13 1.03 -4.16
N ARG A 120 13.05 0.27 -3.96
CA ARG A 120 11.88 0.29 -4.86
C ARG A 120 11.28 1.69 -5.00
N MET A 121 11.08 2.40 -3.91
CA MET A 121 10.55 3.77 -3.91
C MET A 121 11.48 4.72 -4.69
N THR A 122 12.79 4.63 -4.47
CA THR A 122 13.77 5.45 -5.19
C THR A 122 13.68 5.23 -6.70
N LEU A 123 13.56 3.98 -7.16
CA LEU A 123 13.42 3.65 -8.58
C LEU A 123 12.09 4.15 -9.16
N LEU A 124 10.99 4.03 -8.41
CA LEU A 124 9.68 4.56 -8.82
C LEU A 124 9.74 6.08 -9.03
N TYR A 125 10.29 6.82 -8.08
CA TYR A 125 10.42 8.27 -8.20
C TYR A 125 11.44 8.70 -9.26
N TYR A 126 12.53 7.96 -9.45
CA TYR A 126 13.46 8.22 -10.55
C TYR A 126 12.75 8.15 -11.90
N VAL A 127 11.98 7.07 -12.11
CA VAL A 127 11.23 6.89 -13.37
C VAL A 127 10.11 7.93 -13.48
N ALA A 128 9.39 8.22 -12.39
CA ALA A 128 8.36 9.24 -12.36
C ALA A 128 8.89 10.62 -12.79
N ASN A 129 10.03 11.03 -12.25
CA ASN A 129 10.66 12.30 -12.57
C ASN A 129 11.15 12.35 -14.03
N ARG A 130 11.84 11.29 -14.49
CA ARG A 130 12.34 11.20 -15.86
C ARG A 130 11.22 11.26 -16.90
N ASP A 131 10.12 10.55 -16.64
CA ASP A 131 9.04 10.34 -17.61
C ASP A 131 7.86 11.31 -17.39
N GLY A 132 7.97 12.27 -16.43
CA GLY A 132 6.93 13.25 -16.11
C GLY A 132 5.63 12.63 -15.60
N ARG A 133 5.73 11.64 -14.71
CA ARG A 133 4.62 10.87 -14.14
C ARG A 133 4.45 11.13 -12.64
N LEU A 134 3.33 10.70 -12.08
CA LEU A 134 3.07 10.65 -10.64
C LEU A 134 3.25 9.21 -10.13
N VAL A 135 3.71 9.05 -8.90
CA VAL A 135 3.82 7.75 -8.24
C VAL A 135 2.50 7.41 -7.55
N MET A 136 1.88 6.28 -7.96
CA MET A 136 0.70 5.74 -7.29
C MET A 136 1.15 4.68 -6.28
N GLY A 137 0.88 4.93 -5.01
CA GLY A 137 1.09 3.95 -3.95
C GLY A 137 -0.05 2.94 -3.88
N THR A 138 0.24 1.83 -3.27
CA THR A 138 -0.67 0.68 -3.19
C THR A 138 -1.06 0.32 -1.75
N GLY A 139 -0.68 1.14 -0.77
CA GLY A 139 -1.05 0.96 0.62
C GLY A 139 -2.56 1.10 0.83
N ASN A 140 -3.15 0.18 1.58
CA ASN A 140 -4.55 0.18 1.96
C ASN A 140 -4.76 0.72 3.39
N LYS A 141 -6.01 0.96 3.80
CA LYS A 141 -6.37 1.52 5.09
C LYS A 141 -5.89 0.66 6.27
N SER A 142 -5.99 -0.66 6.16
CA SER A 142 -5.59 -1.58 7.24
C SER A 142 -4.10 -1.48 7.52
N GLU A 143 -3.27 -1.53 6.48
CA GLU A 143 -1.81 -1.38 6.57
C GLU A 143 -1.42 0.00 7.11
N LEU A 144 -2.04 1.06 6.58
CA LEU A 144 -1.79 2.43 7.02
C LEU A 144 -2.17 2.64 8.48
N ALA A 145 -3.30 2.09 8.93
CA ALA A 145 -3.78 2.27 10.29
C ALA A 145 -2.81 1.70 11.32
N VAL A 146 -2.37 0.46 11.15
CA VAL A 146 -1.44 -0.22 12.08
C VAL A 146 0.03 0.10 11.81
N GLY A 147 0.33 0.83 10.71
CA GLY A 147 1.70 1.17 10.33
C GLY A 147 2.48 0.01 9.74
N TYR A 148 1.80 -0.96 9.13
CA TYR A 148 2.41 -2.10 8.45
C TYR A 148 2.91 -1.69 7.06
N PHE A 149 3.86 -0.78 7.05
CA PHE A 149 4.60 -0.28 5.88
C PHE A 149 5.90 0.36 6.33
N THR A 150 6.85 0.48 5.42
CA THR A 150 8.13 1.16 5.68
C THR A 150 7.98 2.65 5.44
N LYS A 151 8.22 3.45 6.49
CA LYS A 151 8.22 4.92 6.39
C LYS A 151 9.23 5.39 5.34
N TRP A 152 8.81 6.30 4.47
CA TRP A 152 9.61 6.82 3.35
C TRP A 152 10.02 5.75 2.34
N ALA A 153 9.14 4.76 2.13
CA ALA A 153 9.31 3.73 1.13
C ALA A 153 7.96 3.43 0.44
N ASP A 154 7.35 2.28 0.70
CA ASP A 154 6.01 1.93 0.21
C ASP A 154 4.89 2.84 0.73
N GLY A 155 5.11 3.52 1.88
CA GLY A 155 4.27 4.64 2.33
C GLY A 155 4.54 5.97 1.61
N GLY A 156 5.57 6.05 0.77
CA GLY A 156 5.95 7.23 -0.01
C GLY A 156 5.36 7.19 -1.41
N ALA A 157 4.33 8.00 -1.68
CA ALA A 157 3.68 8.11 -2.97
C ALA A 157 3.08 9.50 -3.12
N ASP A 158 2.75 9.89 -4.36
CA ASP A 158 2.01 11.14 -4.58
C ASP A 158 0.53 10.97 -4.21
N PHE A 159 -0.03 9.78 -4.45
CA PHE A 159 -1.41 9.42 -4.10
C PHE A 159 -1.53 7.96 -3.66
N LEU A 160 -2.49 7.69 -2.77
CA LEU A 160 -2.86 6.37 -2.27
C LEU A 160 -4.33 6.07 -2.62
N PRO A 161 -4.64 5.62 -3.86
CA PRO A 161 -6.02 5.47 -4.33
C PRO A 161 -6.88 4.55 -3.48
N ILE A 162 -6.30 3.55 -2.83
CA ILE A 162 -6.98 2.61 -1.96
C ILE A 162 -6.69 2.84 -0.46
N GLY A 163 -6.09 3.99 -0.12
CA GLY A 163 -5.69 4.31 1.25
C GLY A 163 -6.85 4.45 2.25
N ASP A 164 -8.08 4.57 1.78
CA ASP A 164 -9.29 4.58 2.62
C ASP A 164 -10.14 3.30 2.48
N LEU A 165 -9.59 2.25 1.88
CA LEU A 165 -10.23 0.93 1.78
C LEU A 165 -9.52 -0.06 2.70
N TYR A 166 -10.29 -0.77 3.52
CA TYR A 166 -9.81 -1.91 4.29
C TYR A 166 -9.37 -3.06 3.39
N LYS A 167 -8.47 -3.92 3.85
CA LYS A 167 -7.97 -5.07 3.06
C LYS A 167 -9.08 -5.97 2.55
N THR A 168 -10.09 -6.23 3.38
CA THR A 168 -11.26 -7.02 3.00
C THR A 168 -12.07 -6.34 1.88
N GLN A 169 -12.22 -5.02 1.93
CA GLN A 169 -12.85 -4.24 0.86
C GLN A 169 -12.01 -4.24 -0.42
N VAL A 170 -10.68 -4.18 -0.33
CA VAL A 170 -9.79 -4.27 -1.49
C VAL A 170 -9.94 -5.63 -2.17
N ARG A 171 -10.00 -6.74 -1.42
CA ARG A 171 -10.26 -8.07 -1.98
C ARG A 171 -11.62 -8.14 -2.69
N ALA A 172 -12.68 -7.60 -2.08
CA ALA A 172 -14.00 -7.53 -2.70
C ALA A 172 -14.00 -6.67 -3.97
N MET A 173 -13.36 -5.50 -3.93
CA MET A 173 -13.18 -4.63 -5.10
C MET A 173 -12.37 -5.33 -6.21
N ALA A 174 -11.33 -6.09 -5.86
CA ALA A 174 -10.53 -6.84 -6.83
C ALA A 174 -11.39 -7.85 -7.58
N THR A 175 -12.26 -8.58 -6.87
CA THR A 175 -13.20 -9.53 -7.49
C THR A 175 -14.19 -8.80 -8.41
N HIS A 176 -14.75 -7.67 -7.97
CA HIS A 176 -15.67 -6.84 -8.78
C HIS A 176 -14.99 -6.30 -10.05
N LEU A 177 -13.71 -5.91 -9.95
CA LEU A 177 -12.92 -5.39 -11.08
C LEU A 177 -12.37 -6.48 -12.02
N GLY A 178 -12.64 -7.75 -11.75
CA GLY A 178 -12.19 -8.88 -12.58
C GLY A 178 -10.69 -9.18 -12.45
N VAL A 179 -10.07 -8.85 -11.32
CA VAL A 179 -8.70 -9.28 -11.02
C VAL A 179 -8.69 -10.82 -10.92
N PRO A 180 -7.71 -11.51 -11.54
CA PRO A 180 -7.65 -12.97 -11.51
C PRO A 180 -7.69 -13.55 -10.10
N GLU A 181 -8.52 -14.60 -9.90
CA GLU A 181 -8.75 -15.19 -8.58
C GLU A 181 -7.46 -15.64 -7.88
N ARG A 182 -6.47 -16.12 -8.65
CA ARG A 182 -5.15 -16.49 -8.10
C ARG A 182 -4.41 -15.32 -7.44
N ILE A 183 -4.64 -14.08 -7.92
CA ILE A 183 -4.09 -12.86 -7.31
C ILE A 183 -4.92 -12.45 -6.09
N VAL A 184 -6.25 -12.53 -6.19
CA VAL A 184 -7.16 -12.16 -5.10
C VAL A 184 -6.97 -13.05 -3.88
N ARG A 185 -6.79 -14.37 -4.09
CA ARG A 185 -6.64 -15.37 -3.01
C ARG A 185 -5.20 -15.54 -2.51
N LYS A 186 -4.24 -14.87 -3.13
CA LYS A 186 -2.84 -14.95 -2.69
C LYS A 186 -2.70 -14.48 -1.25
N THR A 187 -1.95 -15.23 -0.44
CA THR A 187 -1.61 -14.84 0.92
C THR A 187 -0.85 -13.52 0.91
N PRO A 188 -1.31 -12.49 1.64
CA PRO A 188 -0.63 -11.21 1.70
C PRO A 188 0.77 -11.34 2.32
N SER A 189 1.75 -10.70 1.68
CA SER A 189 3.12 -10.63 2.18
C SER A 189 3.80 -9.35 1.71
N ALA A 190 4.53 -8.71 2.61
CA ALA A 190 5.39 -7.58 2.27
C ALA A 190 6.64 -8.01 1.45
N GLY A 191 6.96 -9.31 1.41
CA GLY A 191 8.05 -9.86 0.60
C GLY A 191 9.43 -9.34 0.97
N LEU A 192 9.67 -9.06 2.27
CA LEU A 192 10.96 -8.54 2.77
C LEU A 192 11.95 -9.66 3.10
N TRP A 193 11.45 -10.87 3.34
CA TRP A 193 12.22 -12.10 3.58
C TRP A 193 11.39 -13.35 3.25
N ALA A 194 12.08 -14.47 3.07
CA ALA A 194 11.44 -15.74 2.73
C ALA A 194 10.45 -16.20 3.82
N GLY A 195 9.26 -16.64 3.40
CA GLY A 195 8.22 -17.18 4.31
C GLY A 195 7.47 -16.12 5.13
N GLN A 196 7.69 -14.83 4.87
CA GLN A 196 6.92 -13.76 5.50
C GLN A 196 5.45 -13.82 5.06
N THR A 197 4.55 -13.66 6.03
CA THR A 197 3.14 -13.34 5.77
C THR A 197 2.70 -12.21 6.69
N ASP A 198 1.85 -11.33 6.18
CA ASP A 198 1.37 -10.18 6.94
C ASP A 198 0.65 -10.61 8.21
N GLU A 199 -0.26 -11.58 8.10
CA GLU A 199 -1.07 -12.07 9.23
C GLU A 199 -0.23 -12.75 10.31
N ALA A 200 0.86 -13.46 9.95
CA ALA A 200 1.77 -14.02 10.93
C ALA A 200 2.54 -12.95 11.71
N GLU A 201 2.89 -11.84 11.07
CA GLU A 201 3.57 -10.72 11.74
C GLU A 201 2.61 -9.85 12.55
N LEU A 202 1.41 -9.61 12.03
CA LEU A 202 0.36 -8.88 12.74
C LEU A 202 -0.24 -9.70 13.88
N GLY A 203 -0.13 -11.04 13.82
CA GLY A 203 -0.71 -11.96 14.80
C GLY A 203 -2.24 -11.94 14.82
N ILE A 204 -2.86 -11.60 13.68
CA ILE A 204 -4.31 -11.50 13.50
C ILE A 204 -4.65 -11.60 12.01
N SER A 205 -5.81 -12.16 11.66
CA SER A 205 -6.31 -12.16 10.29
C SER A 205 -6.73 -10.74 9.84
N TYR A 206 -6.73 -10.49 8.54
CA TYR A 206 -7.23 -9.20 8.03
C TYR A 206 -8.73 -9.03 8.27
N GLU A 207 -9.50 -10.12 8.29
CA GLU A 207 -10.93 -10.12 8.59
C GLU A 207 -11.20 -9.60 10.02
N GLU A 208 -10.43 -10.06 10.99
CA GLU A 208 -10.54 -9.60 12.39
C GLU A 208 -9.96 -8.19 12.56
N LEU A 209 -8.81 -7.91 11.95
CA LEU A 209 -8.15 -6.60 11.98
C LEU A 209 -9.09 -5.50 11.48
N ASP A 210 -9.72 -5.71 10.32
CA ASP A 210 -10.58 -4.73 9.70
C ASP A 210 -11.85 -4.48 10.53
N CYS A 211 -12.39 -5.51 11.21
CA CYS A 211 -13.48 -5.34 12.17
C CYS A 211 -13.07 -4.46 13.36
N ILE A 212 -11.88 -4.70 13.92
CA ILE A 212 -11.35 -3.89 15.04
C ILE A 212 -11.15 -2.43 14.57
N LEU A 213 -10.50 -2.23 13.44
CA LEU A 213 -10.21 -0.89 12.91
C LEU A 213 -11.50 -0.11 12.59
N LEU A 214 -12.53 -0.78 12.08
CA LEU A 214 -13.84 -0.16 11.88
C LEU A 214 -14.48 0.26 13.22
N GLY A 215 -14.36 -0.57 14.26
CA GLY A 215 -14.84 -0.22 15.60
C GLY A 215 -14.12 1.01 16.17
N ILE A 216 -12.80 1.10 16.00
CA ILE A 216 -11.99 2.27 16.37
C ILE A 216 -12.44 3.52 15.59
N GLU A 217 -12.64 3.40 14.27
CA GLU A 217 -13.13 4.50 13.41
C GLU A 217 -14.50 5.00 13.86
N LEU A 218 -15.38 4.10 14.30
CA LEU A 218 -16.69 4.43 14.85
C LEU A 218 -16.65 4.91 16.31
N GLN A 219 -15.46 5.09 16.88
CA GLN A 219 -15.22 5.57 18.26
C GLN A 219 -15.91 4.71 19.32
N MET A 220 -15.98 3.40 19.12
CA MET A 220 -16.48 2.45 20.10
C MET A 220 -15.43 2.17 21.16
N ASP A 221 -15.87 1.82 22.38
CA ASP A 221 -14.96 1.34 23.41
C ASP A 221 -14.44 -0.07 23.11
N SER A 222 -13.25 -0.42 23.62
CA SER A 222 -12.54 -1.66 23.31
C SER A 222 -13.34 -2.92 23.63
N ARG A 223 -14.17 -2.91 24.68
CA ARG A 223 -15.00 -4.06 25.06
C ARG A 223 -16.14 -4.27 24.05
N THR A 224 -16.80 -3.19 23.66
CA THR A 224 -17.84 -3.22 22.61
C THR A 224 -17.25 -3.69 21.27
N ILE A 225 -16.03 -3.27 20.93
CA ILE A 225 -15.35 -3.76 19.72
C ILE A 225 -15.09 -5.27 19.82
N ALA A 226 -14.53 -5.73 20.95
CA ALA A 226 -14.23 -7.15 21.15
C ALA A 226 -15.49 -8.02 21.02
N GLU A 227 -16.59 -7.63 21.64
CA GLU A 227 -17.88 -8.34 21.57
C GLU A 227 -18.41 -8.40 20.12
N LYS A 228 -18.46 -7.25 19.43
CA LYS A 228 -19.03 -7.15 18.08
C LYS A 228 -18.17 -7.80 17.01
N ALA A 229 -16.84 -7.71 17.14
CA ALA A 229 -15.90 -8.34 16.23
C ALA A 229 -15.73 -9.84 16.51
N GLY A 230 -16.08 -10.31 17.73
CA GLY A 230 -15.89 -11.70 18.14
C GLY A 230 -14.43 -12.06 18.42
N VAL A 231 -13.65 -11.10 18.90
CA VAL A 231 -12.20 -11.25 19.19
C VAL A 231 -11.90 -11.03 20.68
N LEU A 232 -10.69 -11.38 21.12
CA LEU A 232 -10.26 -11.12 22.48
C LEU A 232 -10.04 -9.62 22.71
N LEU A 233 -10.37 -9.12 23.91
CA LEU A 233 -10.12 -7.73 24.31
C LEU A 233 -8.63 -7.36 24.16
N GLU A 234 -7.74 -8.25 24.55
CA GLU A 234 -6.29 -8.08 24.39
C GLU A 234 -5.87 -7.81 22.93
N SER A 235 -6.52 -8.47 21.97
CA SER A 235 -6.29 -8.21 20.54
C SER A 235 -6.69 -6.78 20.15
N VAL A 236 -7.82 -6.28 20.66
CA VAL A 236 -8.27 -4.90 20.41
C VAL A 236 -7.27 -3.92 21.00
N GLU A 237 -6.91 -4.05 22.28
CA GLU A 237 -5.95 -3.19 22.96
C GLU A 237 -4.59 -3.15 22.27
N ARG A 238 -4.12 -4.30 21.78
CA ARG A 238 -2.88 -4.40 21.00
C ARG A 238 -2.97 -3.63 19.68
N ILE A 239 -4.07 -3.74 18.95
CA ILE A 239 -4.25 -3.02 17.69
C ILE A 239 -4.38 -1.51 17.94
N GLU A 240 -5.09 -1.06 18.97
CA GLU A 240 -5.14 0.35 19.38
C GLU A 240 -3.74 0.91 19.68
N ALA A 241 -2.91 0.14 20.38
CA ALA A 241 -1.53 0.50 20.64
C ALA A 241 -0.71 0.62 19.34
N MET A 242 -0.86 -0.32 18.39
CA MET A 242 -0.19 -0.25 17.08
C MET A 242 -0.64 0.98 16.28
N VAL A 243 -1.93 1.29 16.26
CA VAL A 243 -2.46 2.48 15.57
C VAL A 243 -1.86 3.75 16.17
N SER A 244 -1.78 3.84 17.50
CA SER A 244 -1.20 4.99 18.20
C SER A 244 0.30 5.13 17.96
N ALA A 245 1.05 4.04 18.06
CA ALA A 245 2.50 4.02 17.87
C ALA A 245 2.92 4.38 16.43
N SER A 246 2.09 4.05 15.44
CA SER A 246 2.39 4.26 14.02
C SER A 246 2.03 5.64 13.47
N VAL A 247 1.44 6.53 14.27
CA VAL A 247 1.01 7.88 13.83
C VAL A 247 2.12 8.65 13.12
N HIS A 248 3.37 8.53 13.58
CA HIS A 248 4.51 9.21 12.98
C HIS A 248 4.82 8.77 11.53
N LYS A 249 4.36 7.56 11.13
CA LYS A 249 4.56 7.05 9.78
C LYS A 249 3.61 7.69 8.76
N ARG A 250 2.42 8.14 9.20
CA ARG A 250 1.35 8.73 8.39
C ARG A 250 1.41 10.24 8.28
N LYS A 251 2.32 10.88 9.02
CA LYS A 251 2.45 12.34 9.04
C LYS A 251 3.71 12.78 8.34
N MET A 252 3.61 13.95 7.69
CA MET A 252 4.78 14.68 7.25
C MET A 252 5.67 15.04 8.46
N PRO A 253 6.96 15.34 8.27
CA PRO A 253 7.82 15.79 9.35
C PRO A 253 7.19 16.92 10.16
N LEU A 254 7.24 16.81 11.49
CA LEU A 254 6.72 17.85 12.37
C LEU A 254 7.57 19.09 12.25
N ILE A 255 6.93 20.25 12.13
CA ILE A 255 7.57 21.55 12.03
C ILE A 255 7.23 22.34 13.30
N PRO A 256 8.24 22.89 14.03
CA PRO A 256 7.96 23.77 15.17
C PRO A 256 7.32 25.07 14.66
N LYS A 257 6.23 25.47 15.30
CA LYS A 257 5.54 26.71 14.93
C LYS A 257 6.29 27.93 15.49
N LEU A 258 7.00 28.64 14.63
CA LEU A 258 7.80 29.83 14.99
C LEU A 258 7.20 31.13 14.44
N GLY A 259 6.32 31.04 13.44
CA GLY A 259 5.69 32.19 12.79
C GLY A 259 4.18 32.20 12.93
N VAL A 260 3.53 33.19 12.30
CA VAL A 260 2.07 33.33 12.31
C VAL A 260 1.39 32.19 11.56
N ARG A 261 2.00 31.76 10.45
CA ARG A 261 1.51 30.61 9.62
C ARG A 261 2.66 29.70 9.28
N THR A 262 2.41 28.39 9.34
CA THR A 262 3.37 27.32 9.03
C THR A 262 2.81 26.43 7.94
N PHE A 263 3.56 26.20 6.86
CA PHE A 263 3.16 25.28 5.79
C PHE A 263 2.89 23.89 6.35
N GLY A 264 1.88 23.22 5.83
CA GLY A 264 1.47 21.89 6.30
C GLY A 264 0.74 21.86 7.65
N LEU A 265 0.58 23.03 8.33
CA LEU A 265 -0.22 23.15 9.56
C LEU A 265 -1.36 24.15 9.42
N ASP A 266 -1.07 25.39 9.00
CA ASP A 266 -2.03 26.49 8.99
C ASP A 266 -2.43 26.96 7.57
N TRP A 267 -1.68 26.55 6.54
CA TRP A 267 -2.04 26.85 5.16
C TRP A 267 -3.03 25.81 4.66
N ARG A 268 -4.14 26.30 4.13
CA ARG A 268 -5.05 25.50 3.31
C ARG A 268 -4.55 25.59 1.87
N GLU A 269 -4.04 24.49 1.40
CA GLU A 269 -3.61 24.31 0.01
C GLU A 269 -4.74 23.68 -0.81
#